data_6cd536f72f5b6ad5c089386cb2ae2724
#
_entry.id   6cd536f72f5b6ad5c089386cb2ae2724
#
_cell.length_a   1.000
_cell.length_b   1.000
_cell.length_c   1.000
_cell.angle_alpha   90.00
_cell.angle_beta   90.00
_cell.angle_gamma   90.00
#
_symmetry.space_group_name_H-M   'P 1'
#
loop_
_entity.id
_entity.type
_entity.pdbx_description
1 polymer ?
#
loop_
_entity_poly.entity_id
_entity_poly.type
_entity_poly.pdbx_seq_one_letter_code
_entity_poly.pdbx_strand_id
1 'polypeptide(L)'
;MIRSWTKTGAAGVLSRTGMDKVLGALAGSMGVPVVVGYHRVVEDFAASAATSIPSLLVSRQMLERHLDWLGRRFRFVSLDEVGARLNGSDGSRDAIAAITFDDGYRDFYDHAFPILMKKGIPAAVFVVTDLVSTTGVQTHDELYLLLLRRLADGTRKPGILAGMLRGMGISVAGVAASAPYEATRALLEALPQESVRRVVAALQSEAPVSQDTFKPFLSLTWEMLQRIERAGMTVGSHTRTHVLMTNESRQRVADEVTASRKEIESRLGTGVRHFAYPSGRFDTASVDAVAQAGYRFGYSTCGHRDAVHPRLTVPRTLLWEKSSLDFRGAFSGPILSCQIHRAFDMFTGCREHHQAGREGAHA
;
A
#
# COMPACT_ATOMS: atom_id res chain seq x y z
N MET A 1 15.11 15.26 15.37
CA MET A 1 16.45 14.65 15.54
C MET A 1 16.47 13.61 16.67
N ILE A 2 16.07 13.90 17.90
CA ILE A 2 16.13 12.95 19.04
C ILE A 2 15.41 11.62 18.74
N ARG A 3 14.19 11.65 18.18
CA ARG A 3 13.45 10.42 17.81
C ARG A 3 14.16 9.51 16.79
N SER A 4 14.99 10.07 15.92
CA SER A 4 15.73 9.30 14.90
C SER A 4 16.97 8.61 15.50
N TRP A 5 17.66 9.25 16.43
CA TRP A 5 18.79 8.65 17.16
C TRP A 5 18.34 7.50 18.05
N THR A 6 17.26 7.69 18.80
CA THR A 6 16.70 6.65 19.67
C THR A 6 16.21 5.45 18.87
N LYS A 7 15.55 5.67 17.71
CA LYS A 7 15.13 4.59 16.82
C LYS A 7 16.33 3.78 16.32
N THR A 8 17.41 4.44 15.88
CA THR A 8 18.61 3.77 15.37
C THR A 8 19.32 2.96 16.45
N GLY A 9 19.50 3.54 17.64
CA GLY A 9 20.11 2.85 18.78
C GLY A 9 19.30 1.65 19.24
N ALA A 10 18.00 1.82 19.45
CA ALA A 10 17.09 0.75 19.84
C ALA A 10 17.08 -0.39 18.81
N ALA A 11 16.96 -0.08 17.51
CA ALA A 11 17.00 -1.09 16.47
C ALA A 11 18.33 -1.85 16.43
N GLY A 12 19.46 -1.16 16.66
CA GLY A 12 20.78 -1.78 16.76
C GLY A 12 20.88 -2.80 17.88
N VAL A 13 20.36 -2.48 19.06
CA VAL A 13 20.32 -3.41 20.22
C VAL A 13 19.37 -4.56 19.96
N LEU A 14 18.13 -4.28 19.55
CA LEU A 14 17.10 -5.29 19.30
C LEU A 14 17.56 -6.32 18.26
N SER A 15 18.13 -5.85 17.15
CA SER A 15 18.57 -6.74 16.07
C SER A 15 19.80 -7.57 16.44
N ARG A 16 20.74 -7.02 17.23
CA ARG A 16 21.94 -7.77 17.68
C ARG A 16 21.61 -8.84 18.71
N THR A 17 20.64 -8.58 19.57
CA THR A 17 20.19 -9.52 20.62
C THR A 17 19.14 -10.50 20.13
N GLY A 18 18.60 -10.35 18.93
CA GLY A 18 17.47 -11.14 18.41
C GLY A 18 16.13 -10.79 19.04
N MET A 19 16.07 -9.75 19.87
CA MET A 19 14.84 -9.30 20.53
C MET A 19 13.81 -8.74 19.54
N ASP A 20 14.23 -8.27 18.37
CA ASP A 20 13.33 -7.86 17.30
C ASP A 20 12.40 -9.00 16.85
N LYS A 21 12.91 -10.24 16.79
CA LYS A 21 12.12 -11.44 16.46
C LYS A 21 11.17 -11.81 17.61
N VAL A 22 11.64 -11.71 18.86
CA VAL A 22 10.82 -12.01 20.04
C VAL A 22 9.66 -11.01 20.15
N LEU A 23 9.94 -9.72 19.99
CA LEU A 23 8.91 -8.67 20.01
C LEU A 23 7.90 -8.85 18.86
N GLY A 24 8.39 -9.21 17.67
CA GLY A 24 7.53 -9.53 16.53
C GLY A 24 6.64 -10.73 16.80
N ALA A 25 7.17 -11.79 17.41
CA ALA A 25 6.40 -12.96 17.80
C ALA A 25 5.27 -12.60 18.80
N LEU A 26 5.57 -11.75 19.79
CA LEU A 26 4.59 -11.23 20.74
C LEU A 26 3.54 -10.32 20.07
N ALA A 27 3.92 -9.63 18.99
CA ALA A 27 3.01 -8.82 18.18
C ALA A 27 2.18 -9.65 17.17
N GLY A 28 2.23 -10.98 17.24
CA GLY A 28 1.41 -11.88 16.40
C GLY A 28 2.05 -12.27 15.05
N SER A 29 3.34 -12.00 14.83
CA SER A 29 4.04 -12.41 13.59
C SER A 29 4.55 -13.84 13.60
N MET A 30 4.41 -14.58 14.71
CA MET A 30 4.92 -15.94 14.83
C MET A 30 4.20 -16.90 13.88
N GLY A 31 4.95 -17.62 13.06
CA GLY A 31 4.42 -18.60 12.10
C GLY A 31 3.78 -17.98 10.84
N VAL A 32 3.77 -16.66 10.72
CA VAL A 32 3.28 -15.97 9.51
C VAL A 32 4.47 -15.71 8.57
N PRO A 33 4.42 -16.15 7.30
CA PRO A 33 5.43 -15.80 6.32
C PRO A 33 5.61 -14.28 6.18
N VAL A 34 6.84 -13.85 5.93
CA VAL A 34 7.11 -12.43 5.68
C VAL A 34 6.53 -12.04 4.31
N VAL A 35 5.68 -11.04 4.28
CA VAL A 35 5.20 -10.44 3.03
C VAL A 35 5.56 -8.96 3.03
N VAL A 36 6.36 -8.56 2.05
CA VAL A 36 6.83 -7.18 1.90
C VAL A 36 6.07 -6.50 0.78
N GLY A 37 5.59 -5.29 1.05
CA GLY A 37 4.89 -4.47 0.07
C GLY A 37 5.66 -3.20 -0.30
N TYR A 38 5.57 -2.84 -1.56
CA TYR A 38 6.04 -1.60 -2.15
C TYR A 38 4.90 -0.98 -2.98
N HIS A 39 5.08 0.26 -3.44
CA HIS A 39 4.18 0.89 -4.41
C HIS A 39 4.98 1.27 -5.66
N ARG A 40 5.62 2.42 -5.66
CA ARG A 40 6.31 3.00 -6.80
C ARG A 40 7.83 2.79 -6.72
N VAL A 41 8.43 2.41 -7.84
CA VAL A 41 9.89 2.27 -7.96
C VAL A 41 10.41 3.32 -8.93
N VAL A 42 11.23 4.24 -8.43
CA VAL A 42 11.70 5.40 -9.20
C VAL A 42 13.22 5.37 -9.39
N GLU A 43 13.69 6.02 -10.45
CA GLU A 43 15.13 6.14 -10.71
C GLU A 43 15.78 7.09 -9.69
N ASP A 44 15.22 8.29 -9.53
CA ASP A 44 15.66 9.32 -8.58
C ASP A 44 14.58 9.62 -7.56
N PHE A 45 14.83 9.22 -6.31
CA PHE A 45 13.90 9.48 -5.20
C PHE A 45 13.72 10.98 -4.93
N ALA A 46 14.80 11.77 -4.95
CA ALA A 46 14.73 13.18 -4.57
C ALA A 46 13.89 13.99 -5.57
N ALA A 47 14.11 13.75 -6.86
CA ALA A 47 13.34 14.38 -7.93
C ALA A 47 11.86 13.96 -7.88
N SER A 48 11.58 12.66 -7.70
CA SER A 48 10.22 12.14 -7.67
C SER A 48 9.45 12.57 -6.41
N ALA A 49 10.11 12.66 -5.25
CA ALA A 49 9.49 13.05 -3.99
C ALA A 49 9.03 14.52 -3.96
N ALA A 50 9.52 15.36 -4.89
CA ALA A 50 9.07 16.74 -5.02
C ALA A 50 7.62 16.85 -5.50
N THR A 51 7.11 15.85 -6.22
CA THR A 51 5.78 15.86 -6.84
C THR A 51 4.93 14.64 -6.49
N SER A 52 5.43 13.71 -5.70
CA SER A 52 4.73 12.47 -5.33
C SER A 52 4.68 12.30 -3.82
N ILE A 53 3.78 11.48 -3.32
CA ILE A 53 3.71 11.08 -1.91
C ILE A 53 5.00 10.31 -1.56
N PRO A 54 5.90 10.86 -0.71
CA PRO A 54 7.22 10.27 -0.52
C PRO A 54 7.20 8.87 0.11
N SER A 55 6.17 8.56 0.90
CA SER A 55 6.01 7.25 1.55
C SER A 55 5.57 6.13 0.60
N LEU A 56 5.22 6.44 -0.65
CA LEU A 56 4.94 5.46 -1.70
C LEU A 56 6.19 5.14 -2.56
N LEU A 57 7.27 5.90 -2.42
CA LEU A 57 8.42 5.82 -3.31
C LEU A 57 9.56 4.99 -2.73
N VAL A 58 10.19 4.19 -3.56
CA VAL A 58 11.49 3.57 -3.32
C VAL A 58 12.36 3.74 -4.57
N SER A 59 13.63 4.12 -4.41
CA SER A 59 14.56 4.14 -5.54
C SER A 59 14.94 2.72 -5.95
N ARG A 60 15.30 2.53 -7.21
CA ARG A 60 15.86 1.27 -7.71
C ARG A 60 17.00 0.78 -6.82
N GLN A 61 17.91 1.68 -6.46
CA GLN A 61 19.05 1.34 -5.61
C GLN A 61 18.62 0.86 -4.21
N MET A 62 17.63 1.52 -3.59
CA MET A 62 17.14 1.10 -2.28
C MET A 62 16.35 -0.21 -2.36
N LEU A 63 15.55 -0.40 -3.42
CA LEU A 63 14.88 -1.67 -3.68
C LEU A 63 15.90 -2.82 -3.76
N GLU A 64 16.98 -2.67 -4.53
CA GLU A 64 18.04 -3.68 -4.63
C GLU A 64 18.68 -3.96 -3.25
N ARG A 65 18.97 -2.92 -2.45
CA ARG A 65 19.50 -3.10 -1.08
C ARG A 65 18.54 -3.88 -0.18
N HIS A 66 17.23 -3.58 -0.26
CA HIS A 66 16.21 -4.33 0.47
C HIS A 66 16.18 -5.80 0.04
N LEU A 67 16.14 -6.07 -1.27
CA LEU A 67 16.11 -7.43 -1.82
C LEU A 67 17.39 -8.21 -1.46
N ASP A 68 18.56 -7.59 -1.55
CA ASP A 68 19.83 -8.24 -1.18
C ASP A 68 19.91 -8.54 0.32
N TRP A 69 19.38 -7.65 1.16
CA TRP A 69 19.33 -7.89 2.60
C TRP A 69 18.35 -9.01 2.95
N LEU A 70 17.17 -9.04 2.32
CA LEU A 70 16.15 -10.07 2.50
C LEU A 70 16.64 -11.43 2.00
N GLY A 71 17.22 -11.50 0.80
CA GLY A 71 17.68 -12.75 0.18
C GLY A 71 18.80 -13.47 0.94
N ARG A 72 19.54 -12.74 1.81
CA ARG A 72 20.50 -13.36 2.73
C ARG A 72 19.84 -14.03 3.95
N ARG A 73 18.54 -13.85 4.17
CA ARG A 73 17.82 -14.29 5.38
C ARG A 73 16.59 -15.11 5.10
N PHE A 74 16.00 -14.94 3.94
CA PHE A 74 14.76 -15.56 3.53
C PHE A 74 14.91 -16.16 2.13
N ARG A 75 14.27 -17.27 1.88
CA ARG A 75 14.04 -17.76 0.52
C ARG A 75 12.86 -16.99 -0.06
N PHE A 76 13.04 -16.37 -1.22
CA PHE A 76 11.95 -15.72 -1.92
C PHE A 76 10.97 -16.75 -2.49
N VAL A 77 9.68 -16.48 -2.33
CA VAL A 77 8.59 -17.37 -2.75
C VAL A 77 7.46 -16.59 -3.39
N SER A 78 6.65 -17.29 -4.19
CA SER A 78 5.40 -16.75 -4.71
C SER A 78 4.34 -16.59 -3.61
N LEU A 79 3.29 -15.81 -3.89
CA LEU A 79 2.15 -15.69 -2.96
C LEU A 79 1.39 -17.03 -2.81
N ASP A 80 1.42 -17.90 -3.82
CA ASP A 80 0.82 -19.24 -3.72
C ASP A 80 1.59 -20.13 -2.73
N GLU A 81 2.92 -20.04 -2.71
CA GLU A 81 3.73 -20.75 -1.71
C GLU A 81 3.52 -20.17 -0.30
N VAL A 82 3.33 -18.84 -0.16
CA VAL A 82 2.86 -18.24 1.09
C VAL A 82 1.53 -18.85 1.51
N GLY A 83 0.60 -18.96 0.58
CA GLY A 83 -0.71 -19.57 0.81
C GLY A 83 -0.61 -21.04 1.24
N ALA A 84 0.26 -21.84 0.60
CA ALA A 84 0.52 -23.22 0.98
C ALA A 84 1.06 -23.32 2.41
N ARG A 85 1.98 -22.44 2.79
CA ARG A 85 2.52 -22.35 4.15
C ARG A 85 1.43 -22.02 5.18
N LEU A 86 0.56 -21.04 4.87
CA LEU A 86 -0.54 -20.66 5.75
C LEU A 86 -1.60 -21.74 5.91
N ASN A 87 -1.71 -22.67 4.96
CA ASN A 87 -2.59 -23.83 5.02
C ASN A 87 -1.96 -25.03 5.74
N GLY A 88 -0.68 -24.94 6.16
CA GLY A 88 0.04 -26.06 6.77
C GLY A 88 0.40 -27.19 5.78
N SER A 89 0.21 -26.98 4.47
CA SER A 89 0.51 -27.96 3.43
C SER A 89 1.98 -27.96 2.99
N ASP A 90 2.75 -26.95 3.38
CA ASP A 90 4.20 -26.88 3.21
C ASP A 90 4.90 -27.32 4.49
N GLY A 91 5.41 -28.53 4.55
CA GLY A 91 6.12 -29.09 5.71
C GLY A 91 7.51 -28.46 5.98
N SER A 92 7.94 -27.50 5.16
CA SER A 92 9.24 -26.82 5.33
C SER A 92 9.22 -25.84 6.51
N ARG A 93 10.37 -25.71 7.19
CA ARG A 93 10.61 -24.74 8.26
C ARG A 93 11.44 -23.54 7.80
N ASP A 94 11.72 -23.43 6.50
CA ASP A 94 12.53 -22.34 5.95
C ASP A 94 11.88 -20.98 6.22
N ALA A 95 12.71 -20.00 6.53
CA ALA A 95 12.28 -18.61 6.56
C ALA A 95 12.02 -18.13 5.12
N ILE A 96 10.77 -17.78 4.81
CA ILE A 96 10.35 -17.38 3.47
C ILE A 96 9.86 -15.93 3.46
N ALA A 97 10.07 -15.26 2.32
CA ALA A 97 9.56 -13.91 2.07
C ALA A 97 8.94 -13.81 0.68
N ALA A 98 7.80 -13.13 0.59
CA ALA A 98 7.19 -12.76 -0.69
C ALA A 98 7.27 -11.24 -0.90
N ILE A 99 7.42 -10.84 -2.16
CA ILE A 99 7.53 -9.44 -2.57
C ILE A 99 6.26 -9.05 -3.31
N THR A 100 5.65 -7.93 -2.93
CA THR A 100 4.42 -7.42 -3.53
C THR A 100 4.54 -5.94 -3.89
N PHE A 101 3.77 -5.51 -4.91
CA PHE A 101 3.66 -4.11 -5.32
C PHE A 101 2.20 -3.76 -5.46
N ASP A 102 1.77 -2.64 -4.89
CA ASP A 102 0.39 -2.18 -4.92
C ASP A 102 0.15 -1.15 -6.03
N ASP A 103 -1.12 -0.83 -6.28
CA ASP A 103 -1.63 0.20 -7.20
C ASP A 103 -1.44 -0.07 -8.69
N GLY A 104 -0.55 -0.99 -9.07
CA GLY A 104 -0.31 -1.31 -10.47
C GLY A 104 0.34 -0.18 -11.27
N TYR A 105 1.22 0.61 -10.68
CA TYR A 105 1.96 1.65 -11.38
C TYR A 105 2.85 1.09 -12.48
N ARG A 106 2.96 1.81 -13.60
CA ARG A 106 3.80 1.43 -14.72
C ARG A 106 5.29 1.34 -14.36
N ASP A 107 5.74 2.15 -13.40
CA ASP A 107 7.13 2.13 -12.93
C ASP A 107 7.54 0.79 -12.30
N PHE A 108 6.59 -0.04 -11.84
CA PHE A 108 6.86 -1.44 -11.52
C PHE A 108 7.46 -2.19 -12.73
N TYR A 109 6.84 -2.08 -13.91
CA TYR A 109 7.31 -2.75 -15.11
C TYR A 109 8.62 -2.18 -15.63
N ASP A 110 8.76 -0.86 -15.57
CA ASP A 110 9.93 -0.17 -16.13
C ASP A 110 11.17 -0.34 -15.22
N HIS A 111 11.02 -0.44 -13.91
CA HIS A 111 12.12 -0.43 -12.94
C HIS A 111 12.23 -1.67 -12.05
N ALA A 112 11.15 -2.14 -11.44
CA ALA A 112 11.20 -3.28 -10.53
C ALA A 112 11.27 -4.61 -11.25
N PHE A 113 10.45 -4.82 -12.27
CA PHE A 113 10.34 -6.07 -13.00
C PHE A 113 11.69 -6.57 -13.58
N PRO A 114 12.52 -5.73 -14.23
CA PRO A 114 13.84 -6.16 -14.71
C PRO A 114 14.78 -6.58 -13.57
N ILE A 115 14.74 -5.89 -12.43
CA ILE A 115 15.55 -6.23 -11.25
C ILE A 115 15.15 -7.60 -10.70
N LEU A 116 13.85 -7.82 -10.55
CA LEU A 116 13.28 -9.07 -10.02
C LEU A 116 13.61 -10.25 -10.96
N MET A 117 13.44 -10.07 -12.27
CA MET A 117 13.79 -11.07 -13.26
C MET A 117 15.28 -11.41 -13.23
N LYS A 118 16.16 -10.43 -13.19
CA LYS A 118 17.62 -10.64 -13.10
C LYS A 118 18.02 -11.39 -11.84
N LYS A 119 17.32 -11.18 -10.73
CA LYS A 119 17.59 -11.83 -9.43
C LYS A 119 16.84 -13.17 -9.26
N GLY A 120 15.96 -13.56 -10.19
CA GLY A 120 15.12 -14.76 -10.09
C GLY A 120 14.14 -14.69 -8.92
N ILE A 121 13.64 -13.48 -8.56
CA ILE A 121 12.76 -13.26 -7.41
C ILE A 121 11.31 -13.26 -7.92
N PRO A 122 10.45 -14.18 -7.44
CA PRO A 122 9.03 -14.13 -7.71
C PRO A 122 8.39 -12.94 -6.97
N ALA A 123 7.43 -12.29 -7.60
CA ALA A 123 6.72 -11.18 -7.00
C ALA A 123 5.24 -11.18 -7.40
N ALA A 124 4.47 -10.31 -6.75
CA ALA A 124 3.08 -10.06 -7.12
C ALA A 124 2.83 -8.56 -7.32
N VAL A 125 1.94 -8.23 -8.26
CA VAL A 125 1.43 -6.88 -8.44
C VAL A 125 -0.08 -6.87 -8.22
N PHE A 126 -0.57 -5.96 -7.38
CA PHE A 126 -1.99 -5.74 -7.12
C PHE A 126 -2.45 -4.52 -7.91
N VAL A 127 -3.43 -4.71 -8.80
CA VAL A 127 -3.83 -3.70 -9.77
C VAL A 127 -5.21 -3.13 -9.48
N VAL A 128 -5.34 -1.83 -9.71
CA VAL A 128 -6.61 -1.09 -9.73
C VAL A 128 -7.16 -1.16 -11.14
N THR A 129 -8.18 -1.99 -11.37
CA THR A 129 -8.53 -2.43 -12.73
C THR A 129 -9.06 -1.33 -13.64
N ASP A 130 -9.76 -0.33 -13.12
CA ASP A 130 -10.27 0.80 -13.92
C ASP A 130 -9.15 1.73 -14.43
N LEU A 131 -7.92 1.58 -13.91
CA LEU A 131 -6.78 2.38 -14.35
C LEU A 131 -5.89 1.65 -15.36
N VAL A 132 -5.98 0.32 -15.46
CA VAL A 132 -5.13 -0.47 -16.36
C VAL A 132 -5.42 -0.11 -17.83
N SER A 133 -4.38 0.20 -18.59
CA SER A 133 -4.46 0.61 -20.00
C SER A 133 -5.23 1.93 -20.23
N THR A 134 -5.31 2.81 -19.23
CA THR A 134 -5.92 4.12 -19.36
C THR A 134 -4.91 5.25 -19.13
N THR A 135 -5.32 6.49 -19.35
CA THR A 135 -4.57 7.70 -19.00
C THR A 135 -4.95 8.25 -17.63
N GLY A 136 -5.88 7.58 -16.92
CA GLY A 136 -6.27 7.91 -15.55
C GLY A 136 -5.14 7.61 -14.57
N VAL A 137 -5.17 8.31 -13.45
CA VAL A 137 -4.21 8.13 -12.36
C VAL A 137 -4.93 7.85 -11.04
N GLN A 138 -4.19 7.41 -10.05
CA GLN A 138 -4.72 7.16 -8.71
C GLN A 138 -5.30 8.45 -8.12
N THR A 139 -6.50 8.36 -7.55
CA THR A 139 -7.20 9.51 -6.95
C THR A 139 -6.37 10.17 -5.84
N HIS A 140 -5.59 9.39 -5.09
CA HIS A 140 -4.72 9.91 -4.04
C HIS A 140 -3.53 10.72 -4.59
N ASP A 141 -2.97 10.34 -5.74
CA ASP A 141 -1.89 11.09 -6.39
C ASP A 141 -2.42 12.40 -6.98
N GLU A 142 -3.56 12.35 -7.65
CA GLU A 142 -4.21 13.53 -8.20
C GLU A 142 -4.55 14.54 -7.11
N LEU A 143 -5.19 14.06 -6.02
CA LEU A 143 -5.50 14.88 -4.85
C LEU A 143 -4.25 15.50 -4.23
N TYR A 144 -3.19 14.68 -4.03
CA TYR A 144 -1.93 15.16 -3.45
C TYR A 144 -1.28 16.24 -4.30
N LEU A 145 -1.18 16.05 -5.61
CA LEU A 145 -0.59 17.03 -6.53
C LEU A 145 -1.36 18.35 -6.55
N LEU A 146 -2.68 18.30 -6.57
CA LEU A 146 -3.52 19.49 -6.51
C LEU A 146 -3.36 20.24 -5.20
N LEU A 147 -3.31 19.51 -4.06
CA LEU A 147 -3.06 20.10 -2.76
C LEU A 147 -1.63 20.64 -2.62
N LEU A 148 -0.64 19.91 -3.12
CA LEU A 148 0.76 20.37 -3.14
C LEU A 148 0.88 21.69 -3.87
N ARG A 149 0.30 21.79 -5.07
CA ARG A 149 0.32 23.00 -5.88
C ARG A 149 -0.42 24.15 -5.19
N ARG A 150 -1.59 23.87 -4.62
CA ARG A 150 -2.40 24.86 -3.92
C ARG A 150 -1.72 25.42 -2.67
N LEU A 151 -1.03 24.58 -1.89
CA LEU A 151 -0.42 24.95 -0.63
C LEU A 151 1.01 25.49 -0.80
N ALA A 152 1.69 25.17 -1.93
CA ALA A 152 3.01 25.72 -2.25
C ALA A 152 2.98 27.19 -2.67
N ASP A 153 1.83 27.66 -3.18
CA ASP A 153 1.64 29.06 -3.61
C ASP A 153 1.36 29.98 -2.43
N GLY A 154 2.31 30.19 -1.52
CA GLY A 154 2.24 30.92 -0.23
C GLY A 154 1.31 32.16 -0.14
N THR A 155 0.61 32.52 -1.22
CA THR A 155 -0.41 33.56 -1.29
C THR A 155 -1.79 33.09 -0.79
N ARG A 156 -2.02 31.77 -0.64
CA ARG A 156 -3.34 31.22 -0.29
C ARG A 156 -3.43 30.88 1.20
N LYS A 157 -4.28 31.66 1.90
CA LYS A 157 -4.55 31.48 3.35
C LYS A 157 -5.08 30.06 3.64
N PRO A 158 -4.66 29.41 4.73
CA PRO A 158 -5.12 28.07 5.14
C PRO A 158 -6.65 27.90 5.17
N GLY A 159 -7.41 28.96 5.46
CA GLY A 159 -8.87 28.95 5.50
C GLY A 159 -9.59 28.76 4.15
N ILE A 160 -8.90 28.92 3.01
CA ILE A 160 -9.56 28.85 1.68
C ILE A 160 -9.95 27.39 1.37
N LEU A 161 -9.08 26.40 1.61
CA LEU A 161 -9.42 24.98 1.45
C LEU A 161 -10.60 24.58 2.35
N ALA A 162 -10.58 24.98 3.62
CA ALA A 162 -11.69 24.72 4.53
C ALA A 162 -13.00 25.43 4.11
N GLY A 163 -12.89 26.63 3.53
CA GLY A 163 -14.03 27.35 2.94
C GLY A 163 -14.65 26.60 1.77
N MET A 164 -13.81 26.14 0.83
CA MET A 164 -14.25 25.34 -0.31
C MET A 164 -14.95 24.05 0.14
N LEU A 165 -14.34 23.30 1.06
CA LEU A 165 -14.93 22.07 1.59
C LEU A 165 -16.27 22.32 2.28
N ARG A 166 -16.40 23.38 3.11
CA ARG A 166 -17.67 23.76 3.75
C ARG A 166 -18.73 24.10 2.70
N GLY A 167 -18.35 24.83 1.62
CA GLY A 167 -19.26 25.12 0.50
C GLY A 167 -19.78 23.86 -0.20
N MET A 168 -19.03 22.75 -0.13
CA MET A 168 -19.42 21.45 -0.63
C MET A 168 -20.17 20.57 0.40
N GLY A 169 -20.43 21.09 1.60
CA GLY A 169 -21.01 20.34 2.71
C GLY A 169 -20.05 19.36 3.36
N ILE A 170 -18.74 19.52 3.14
CA ILE A 170 -17.69 18.63 3.66
C ILE A 170 -17.02 19.28 4.88
N SER A 171 -17.01 18.56 6.00
CA SER A 171 -16.29 18.95 7.21
C SER A 171 -15.30 17.85 7.61
N VAL A 172 -14.00 18.15 7.47
CA VAL A 172 -12.91 17.25 7.89
C VAL A 172 -11.98 18.02 8.82
N ALA A 173 -11.80 17.50 10.03
CA ALA A 173 -10.95 18.12 11.04
C ALA A 173 -9.49 18.21 10.58
N GLY A 174 -8.82 19.32 10.90
CA GLY A 174 -7.38 19.48 10.67
C GLY A 174 -6.95 19.80 9.23
N VAL A 175 -7.81 19.68 8.23
CA VAL A 175 -7.43 19.90 6.82
C VAL A 175 -6.94 21.32 6.54
N ALA A 176 -7.48 22.31 7.24
CA ALA A 176 -7.17 23.72 6.99
C ALA A 176 -5.74 24.16 7.37
N ALA A 177 -5.10 23.46 8.30
CA ALA A 177 -3.77 23.77 8.80
C ALA A 177 -2.71 22.72 8.41
N SER A 178 -3.10 21.72 7.61
CA SER A 178 -2.27 20.56 7.31
C SER A 178 -1.36 20.81 6.11
N ALA A 179 -0.17 20.22 6.12
CA ALA A 179 0.67 20.10 4.93
C ALA A 179 -0.03 19.21 3.88
N PRO A 180 0.38 19.27 2.58
CA PRO A 180 -0.30 18.55 1.50
C PRO A 180 -0.55 17.07 1.78
N TYR A 181 0.43 16.38 2.35
CA TYR A 181 0.32 14.96 2.67
C TYR A 181 -0.72 14.68 3.76
N GLU A 182 -0.68 15.43 4.85
CA GLU A 182 -1.63 15.31 5.96
C GLU A 182 -3.06 15.65 5.52
N ALA A 183 -3.21 16.68 4.68
CA ALA A 183 -4.52 17.04 4.11
C ALA A 183 -5.06 15.94 3.18
N THR A 184 -4.20 15.39 2.31
CA THR A 184 -4.55 14.26 1.45
C THR A 184 -5.03 13.08 2.28
N ARG A 185 -4.23 12.68 3.27
CA ARG A 185 -4.55 11.56 4.15
C ARG A 185 -5.86 11.78 4.90
N ALA A 186 -6.06 12.96 5.49
CA ALA A 186 -7.29 13.27 6.23
C ALA A 186 -8.54 13.19 5.36
N LEU A 187 -8.48 13.69 4.12
CA LEU A 187 -9.60 13.60 3.17
C LEU A 187 -9.88 12.16 2.74
N LEU A 188 -8.86 11.40 2.40
CA LEU A 188 -9.01 9.98 2.02
C LEU A 188 -9.54 9.13 3.17
N GLU A 189 -9.09 9.37 4.40
CA GLU A 189 -9.51 8.62 5.57
C GLU A 189 -10.94 8.93 6.04
N ALA A 190 -11.43 10.15 5.78
CA ALA A 190 -12.72 10.61 6.28
C ALA A 190 -13.87 10.47 5.27
N LEU A 191 -13.57 10.39 3.97
CA LEU A 191 -14.58 10.54 2.93
C LEU A 191 -14.73 9.27 2.07
N PRO A 192 -15.95 8.95 1.61
CA PRO A 192 -16.17 8.03 0.51
C PRO A 192 -15.50 8.54 -0.78
N GLN A 193 -15.11 7.62 -1.64
CA GLN A 193 -14.40 7.91 -2.90
C GLN A 193 -15.10 8.96 -3.76
N GLU A 194 -16.42 8.91 -3.86
CA GLU A 194 -17.19 9.87 -4.64
C GLU A 194 -17.02 11.31 -4.13
N SER A 195 -17.01 11.48 -2.80
CA SER A 195 -16.76 12.79 -2.19
C SER A 195 -15.33 13.26 -2.43
N VAL A 196 -14.34 12.35 -2.37
CA VAL A 196 -12.95 12.67 -2.71
C VAL A 196 -12.84 13.13 -4.17
N ARG A 197 -13.48 12.43 -5.11
CA ARG A 197 -13.50 12.82 -6.55
C ARG A 197 -14.13 14.19 -6.77
N ARG A 198 -15.20 14.51 -6.03
CA ARG A 198 -15.80 15.86 -6.07
C ARG A 198 -14.82 16.94 -5.60
N VAL A 199 -14.04 16.65 -4.54
CA VAL A 199 -12.98 17.57 -4.06
C VAL A 199 -11.90 17.74 -5.12
N VAL A 200 -11.44 16.65 -5.73
CA VAL A 200 -10.46 16.66 -6.84
C VAL A 200 -10.97 17.50 -8.00
N ALA A 201 -12.21 17.29 -8.44
CA ALA A 201 -12.80 18.07 -9.53
C ALA A 201 -12.88 19.58 -9.23
N ALA A 202 -13.25 19.95 -8.00
CA ALA A 202 -13.27 21.34 -7.56
C ALA A 202 -11.87 21.96 -7.54
N LEU A 203 -10.86 21.24 -7.02
CA LEU A 203 -9.47 21.70 -7.02
C LEU A 203 -8.93 21.84 -8.45
N GLN A 204 -9.23 20.89 -9.33
CA GLN A 204 -8.82 20.91 -10.73
C GLN A 204 -9.47 22.08 -11.50
N SER A 205 -10.72 22.40 -11.21
CA SER A 205 -11.42 23.54 -11.79
C SER A 205 -10.80 24.90 -11.38
N GLU A 206 -10.34 25.03 -10.13
CA GLU A 206 -9.73 26.27 -9.63
C GLU A 206 -8.28 26.47 -10.12
N ALA A 207 -7.51 25.38 -10.25
CA ALA A 207 -6.10 25.42 -10.61
C ALA A 207 -5.73 24.18 -11.45
N PRO A 208 -6.03 24.16 -12.75
CA PRO A 208 -5.80 23.02 -13.61
C PRO A 208 -4.36 22.54 -13.61
N VAL A 209 -4.16 21.23 -13.52
CA VAL A 209 -2.87 20.57 -13.69
C VAL A 209 -2.84 19.95 -15.09
N SER A 210 -1.75 20.18 -15.83
CA SER A 210 -1.57 19.59 -17.15
C SER A 210 -1.55 18.07 -17.10
N GLN A 211 -2.12 17.42 -18.12
CA GLN A 211 -2.08 15.96 -18.27
C GLN A 211 -0.65 15.41 -18.31
N ASP A 212 0.31 16.18 -18.82
CA ASP A 212 1.72 15.79 -18.83
C ASP A 212 2.30 15.58 -17.42
N THR A 213 1.78 16.33 -16.43
CA THR A 213 2.18 16.18 -15.03
C THR A 213 1.83 14.79 -14.48
N PHE A 214 0.82 14.13 -15.03
CA PHE A 214 0.38 12.82 -14.59
C PHE A 214 1.09 11.65 -15.28
N LYS A 215 1.91 11.88 -16.32
CA LYS A 215 2.63 10.81 -17.02
C LYS A 215 3.44 9.88 -16.11
N PRO A 216 4.14 10.37 -15.06
CA PRO A 216 4.87 9.50 -14.13
C PRO A 216 3.98 8.60 -13.26
N PHE A 217 2.66 8.83 -13.25
CA PHE A 217 1.69 8.14 -12.38
C PHE A 217 0.82 7.14 -13.16
N LEU A 218 1.10 6.92 -14.44
CA LEU A 218 0.32 5.99 -15.26
C LEU A 218 0.40 4.56 -14.72
N SER A 219 -0.67 3.83 -14.92
CA SER A 219 -0.77 2.42 -14.56
C SER A 219 -0.19 1.51 -15.65
N LEU A 220 0.00 0.25 -15.29
CA LEU A 220 0.34 -0.85 -16.19
C LEU A 220 -0.70 -0.99 -17.31
N THR A 221 -0.28 -1.55 -18.44
CA THR A 221 -1.21 -1.99 -19.48
C THR A 221 -1.53 -3.48 -19.34
N TRP A 222 -2.63 -3.93 -19.95
CA TRP A 222 -2.98 -5.36 -19.96
C TRP A 222 -1.91 -6.21 -20.62
N GLU A 223 -1.22 -5.71 -21.66
CA GLU A 223 -0.10 -6.39 -22.29
C GLU A 223 1.11 -6.53 -21.36
N MET A 224 1.38 -5.52 -20.53
CA MET A 224 2.43 -5.60 -19.51
C MET A 224 2.06 -6.64 -18.45
N LEU A 225 0.81 -6.67 -17.98
CA LEU A 225 0.32 -7.65 -17.02
C LEU A 225 0.42 -9.09 -17.55
N GLN A 226 0.06 -9.32 -18.82
CA GLN A 226 0.25 -10.62 -19.47
C GLN A 226 1.72 -11.04 -19.52
N ARG A 227 2.65 -10.11 -19.75
CA ARG A 227 4.11 -10.42 -19.74
C ARG A 227 4.60 -10.74 -18.33
N ILE A 228 4.12 -10.00 -17.32
CA ILE A 228 4.43 -10.22 -15.90
C ILE A 228 3.97 -11.63 -15.49
N GLU A 229 2.75 -12.01 -15.86
CA GLU A 229 2.19 -13.32 -15.55
C GLU A 229 2.94 -14.45 -16.25
N ARG A 230 3.23 -14.31 -17.56
CA ARG A 230 4.04 -15.29 -18.32
C ARG A 230 5.45 -15.46 -17.75
N ALA A 231 5.98 -14.46 -17.07
CA ALA A 231 7.24 -14.52 -16.34
C ALA A 231 7.12 -15.23 -14.97
N GLY A 232 5.95 -15.79 -14.63
CA GLY A 232 5.70 -16.50 -13.38
C GLY A 232 5.40 -15.62 -12.17
N MET A 233 5.12 -14.34 -12.38
CA MET A 233 4.70 -13.44 -11.32
C MET A 233 3.17 -13.44 -11.16
N THR A 234 2.70 -13.14 -9.95
CA THR A 234 1.27 -13.12 -9.62
C THR A 234 0.66 -11.76 -9.95
N VAL A 235 -0.49 -11.75 -10.62
CA VAL A 235 -1.35 -10.57 -10.72
C VAL A 235 -2.53 -10.74 -9.76
N GLY A 236 -2.69 -9.81 -8.83
CA GLY A 236 -3.77 -9.77 -7.85
C GLY A 236 -4.62 -8.51 -7.99
N SER A 237 -5.71 -8.46 -7.25
CA SER A 237 -6.65 -7.34 -7.27
C SER A 237 -6.38 -6.33 -6.15
N HIS A 238 -6.53 -5.04 -6.47
CA HIS A 238 -6.51 -3.92 -5.52
C HIS A 238 -7.80 -3.09 -5.63
N THR A 239 -8.94 -3.77 -5.73
CA THR A 239 -10.26 -3.23 -6.06
C THR A 239 -10.35 -2.73 -7.51
N ARG A 240 -11.53 -2.26 -7.88
CA ARG A 240 -11.79 -1.69 -9.19
C ARG A 240 -11.27 -0.26 -9.31
N THR A 241 -11.54 0.59 -8.30
CA THR A 241 -11.26 2.03 -8.33
C THR A 241 -10.43 2.54 -7.17
N HIS A 242 -9.78 1.65 -6.38
CA HIS A 242 -9.00 1.97 -5.20
C HIS A 242 -9.82 2.63 -4.08
N VAL A 243 -11.04 2.15 -3.83
CA VAL A 243 -11.87 2.66 -2.72
C VAL A 243 -11.28 2.27 -1.37
N LEU A 244 -11.37 3.16 -0.38
CA LEU A 244 -11.15 2.78 1.01
C LEU A 244 -12.41 2.06 1.50
N MET A 245 -12.37 0.73 1.51
CA MET A 245 -13.54 -0.14 1.66
C MET A 245 -14.33 0.14 2.96
N THR A 246 -13.66 0.57 4.02
CA THR A 246 -14.28 0.95 5.30
C THR A 246 -15.10 2.24 5.24
N ASN A 247 -15.00 3.01 4.17
CA ASN A 247 -15.72 4.27 3.98
C ASN A 247 -16.87 4.13 2.98
N GLU A 248 -17.09 2.94 2.42
CA GLU A 248 -18.06 2.70 1.37
C GLU A 248 -19.26 1.87 1.87
N SER A 249 -20.36 1.92 1.13
CA SER A 249 -21.49 1.05 1.38
C SER A 249 -21.14 -0.42 1.09
N ARG A 250 -21.78 -1.37 1.78
CA ARG A 250 -21.59 -2.81 1.56
C ARG A 250 -21.78 -3.20 0.09
N GLN A 251 -22.79 -2.63 -0.58
CA GLN A 251 -23.04 -2.90 -2.00
C GLN A 251 -21.88 -2.43 -2.86
N ARG A 252 -21.38 -1.18 -2.63
CA ARG A 252 -20.23 -0.66 -3.36
C ARG A 252 -18.98 -1.51 -3.16
N VAL A 253 -18.72 -1.95 -1.94
CA VAL A 253 -17.58 -2.85 -1.63
C VAL A 253 -17.71 -4.16 -2.40
N ALA A 254 -18.89 -4.79 -2.39
CA ALA A 254 -19.14 -6.04 -3.13
C ALA A 254 -18.92 -5.87 -4.64
N ASP A 255 -19.41 -4.76 -5.22
CA ASP A 255 -19.20 -4.44 -6.64
C ASP A 255 -17.73 -4.24 -6.98
N GLU A 256 -16.98 -3.51 -6.14
CA GLU A 256 -15.55 -3.22 -6.31
C GLU A 256 -14.71 -4.51 -6.35
N VAL A 257 -14.90 -5.41 -5.40
CA VAL A 257 -14.11 -6.64 -5.30
C VAL A 257 -14.50 -7.67 -6.36
N THR A 258 -15.80 -7.76 -6.69
CA THR A 258 -16.29 -8.72 -7.69
C THR A 258 -15.93 -8.28 -9.11
N ALA A 259 -16.12 -7.00 -9.44
CA ALA A 259 -15.82 -6.48 -10.76
C ALA A 259 -14.32 -6.54 -11.06
N SER A 260 -13.47 -6.14 -10.11
CA SER A 260 -12.01 -6.18 -10.30
C SER A 260 -11.50 -7.61 -10.54
N ARG A 261 -12.00 -8.60 -9.79
CA ARG A 261 -11.66 -9.99 -10.01
C ARG A 261 -12.03 -10.47 -11.40
N LYS A 262 -13.29 -10.25 -11.80
CA LYS A 262 -13.81 -10.67 -13.11
C LYS A 262 -13.04 -10.04 -14.26
N GLU A 263 -12.68 -8.77 -14.15
CA GLU A 263 -11.92 -8.07 -15.18
C GLU A 263 -10.52 -8.68 -15.36
N ILE A 264 -9.78 -8.92 -14.27
CA ILE A 264 -8.45 -9.54 -14.33
C ILE A 264 -8.57 -10.96 -14.92
N GLU A 265 -9.51 -11.77 -14.43
CA GLU A 265 -9.73 -13.14 -14.92
C GLU A 265 -10.09 -13.17 -16.40
N SER A 266 -10.91 -12.23 -16.86
CA SER A 266 -11.30 -12.09 -18.27
C SER A 266 -10.12 -11.70 -19.16
N ARG A 267 -9.23 -10.83 -18.69
CA ARG A 267 -8.09 -10.31 -19.46
C ARG A 267 -6.90 -11.25 -19.50
N LEU A 268 -6.67 -11.99 -18.41
CA LEU A 268 -5.50 -12.86 -18.29
C LEU A 268 -5.82 -14.34 -18.55
N GLY A 269 -7.09 -14.75 -18.46
CA GLY A 269 -7.50 -16.14 -18.63
C GLY A 269 -7.16 -17.04 -17.46
N THR A 270 -6.74 -16.49 -16.31
CA THR A 270 -6.33 -17.23 -15.12
C THR A 270 -7.12 -16.79 -13.90
N GLY A 271 -7.36 -17.72 -12.95
CA GLY A 271 -8.11 -17.42 -11.75
C GLY A 271 -7.36 -16.53 -10.77
N VAL A 272 -7.98 -15.45 -10.30
CA VAL A 272 -7.41 -14.51 -9.34
C VAL A 272 -7.72 -14.94 -7.90
N ARG A 273 -6.68 -15.25 -7.14
CA ARG A 273 -6.76 -15.77 -5.77
C ARG A 273 -6.36 -14.77 -4.70
N HIS A 274 -5.63 -13.72 -5.06
CA HIS A 274 -4.97 -12.78 -4.17
C HIS A 274 -5.58 -11.39 -4.27
N PHE A 275 -5.85 -10.79 -3.11
CA PHE A 275 -6.44 -9.46 -2.97
C PHE A 275 -5.59 -8.61 -2.00
N ALA A 276 -5.36 -7.34 -2.28
CA ALA A 276 -4.79 -6.41 -1.31
C ALA A 276 -5.82 -5.31 -0.98
N TYR A 277 -5.98 -5.04 0.31
CA TYR A 277 -6.88 -3.97 0.77
C TYR A 277 -6.26 -2.60 0.51
N PRO A 278 -6.96 -1.67 -0.16
CA PRO A 278 -6.48 -0.29 -0.28
C PRO A 278 -6.18 0.33 1.09
N SER A 279 -5.01 0.96 1.19
CA SER A 279 -4.46 1.49 2.46
C SER A 279 -4.29 0.43 3.57
N GLY A 280 -4.42 -0.86 3.25
CA GLY A 280 -4.37 -1.98 4.20
C GLY A 280 -5.52 -2.02 5.20
N ARG A 281 -6.59 -1.22 5.01
CA ARG A 281 -7.73 -1.12 5.93
C ARG A 281 -8.84 -2.08 5.55
N PHE A 282 -9.40 -2.72 6.58
CA PHE A 282 -10.53 -3.63 6.44
C PHE A 282 -11.42 -3.57 7.69
N ASP A 283 -12.66 -3.98 7.53
CA ASP A 283 -13.61 -4.32 8.58
C ASP A 283 -14.24 -5.68 8.25
N THR A 284 -15.08 -6.20 9.12
CA THR A 284 -15.75 -7.49 8.91
C THR A 284 -16.53 -7.51 7.60
N ALA A 285 -17.24 -6.43 7.26
CA ALA A 285 -18.04 -6.35 6.04
C ALA A 285 -17.19 -6.43 4.77
N SER A 286 -16.04 -5.76 4.76
CA SER A 286 -15.09 -5.81 3.64
C SER A 286 -14.41 -7.18 3.50
N VAL A 287 -14.08 -7.83 4.63
CA VAL A 287 -13.54 -9.21 4.61
C VAL A 287 -14.56 -10.20 4.08
N ASP A 288 -15.82 -10.12 4.53
CA ASP A 288 -16.91 -10.95 4.04
C ASP A 288 -17.13 -10.78 2.52
N ALA A 289 -17.09 -9.54 2.02
CA ALA A 289 -17.22 -9.25 0.59
C ALA A 289 -16.07 -9.88 -0.22
N VAL A 290 -14.83 -9.80 0.27
CA VAL A 290 -13.65 -10.43 -0.36
C VAL A 290 -13.80 -11.96 -0.35
N ALA A 291 -14.30 -12.55 0.75
CA ALA A 291 -14.57 -13.99 0.83
C ALA A 291 -15.66 -14.42 -0.18
N GLN A 292 -16.78 -13.71 -0.22
CA GLN A 292 -17.90 -13.98 -1.12
C GLN A 292 -17.52 -13.80 -2.59
N ALA A 293 -16.66 -12.85 -2.91
CA ALA A 293 -16.10 -12.69 -4.25
C ALA A 293 -15.17 -13.85 -4.66
N GLY A 294 -14.80 -14.75 -3.72
CA GLY A 294 -14.06 -15.99 -3.98
C GLY A 294 -12.53 -15.82 -3.98
N TYR A 295 -12.00 -14.74 -3.42
CA TYR A 295 -10.57 -14.65 -3.15
C TYR A 295 -10.17 -15.65 -2.05
N ARG A 296 -8.94 -16.17 -2.13
CA ARG A 296 -8.42 -17.14 -1.16
C ARG A 296 -7.51 -16.50 -0.12
N PHE A 297 -6.84 -15.42 -0.50
CA PHE A 297 -5.88 -14.70 0.34
C PHE A 297 -6.10 -13.20 0.18
N GLY A 298 -6.13 -12.50 1.32
CA GLY A 298 -6.22 -11.06 1.39
C GLY A 298 -5.05 -10.50 2.20
N TYR A 299 -4.53 -9.34 1.81
CA TYR A 299 -3.34 -8.74 2.40
C TYR A 299 -3.64 -7.36 2.96
N SER A 300 -3.32 -7.19 4.24
CA SER A 300 -3.43 -5.91 4.96
C SER A 300 -2.05 -5.34 5.28
N THR A 301 -2.00 -4.20 5.98
CA THR A 301 -0.75 -3.58 6.43
C THR A 301 -0.57 -3.59 7.94
N CYS A 302 -1.52 -4.12 8.68
CA CYS A 302 -1.44 -4.23 10.14
C CYS A 302 -1.31 -5.67 10.62
N GLY A 303 -0.90 -5.85 11.89
CA GLY A 303 -0.78 -7.17 12.53
C GLY A 303 -2.11 -7.80 12.93
N HIS A 304 -3.19 -7.02 12.89
CA HIS A 304 -4.52 -7.51 13.21
C HIS A 304 -4.99 -8.49 12.13
N ARG A 305 -5.57 -9.60 12.55
CA ARG A 305 -6.14 -10.61 11.66
C ARG A 305 -7.60 -10.82 11.98
N ASP A 306 -8.41 -10.97 10.95
CA ASP A 306 -9.81 -11.36 11.12
C ASP A 306 -9.90 -12.77 11.72
N ALA A 307 -10.80 -12.95 12.70
CA ALA A 307 -10.93 -14.21 13.44
C ALA A 307 -11.60 -15.31 12.61
N VAL A 308 -12.52 -14.94 11.72
CA VAL A 308 -13.29 -15.88 10.87
C VAL A 308 -12.50 -16.21 9.60
N HIS A 309 -11.89 -15.20 8.98
CA HIS A 309 -11.17 -15.30 7.72
C HIS A 309 -9.69 -14.90 7.85
N PRO A 310 -8.87 -15.57 8.69
CA PRO A 310 -7.52 -15.14 8.97
C PRO A 310 -6.58 -15.14 7.75
N ARG A 311 -6.91 -15.88 6.69
CA ARG A 311 -6.17 -15.87 5.42
C ARG A 311 -6.52 -14.70 4.51
N LEU A 312 -7.65 -14.05 4.77
CA LEU A 312 -8.04 -12.84 4.04
C LEU A 312 -7.52 -11.56 4.67
N THR A 313 -6.71 -11.65 5.73
CA THR A 313 -6.11 -10.50 6.43
C THR A 313 -4.66 -10.75 6.79
N VAL A 314 -3.90 -11.31 5.85
CA VAL A 314 -2.46 -11.59 6.03
C VAL A 314 -1.69 -10.27 6.13
N PRO A 315 -0.92 -10.06 7.22
CA PRO A 315 -0.19 -8.81 7.42
C PRO A 315 1.00 -8.69 6.47
N ARG A 316 1.21 -7.48 5.93
CA ARG A 316 2.39 -7.11 5.15
C ARG A 316 3.17 -5.99 5.83
N THR A 317 4.45 -5.93 5.56
CA THR A 317 5.30 -4.80 5.92
C THR A 317 5.55 -3.94 4.69
N LEU A 318 5.01 -2.71 4.68
CA LEU A 318 5.27 -1.77 3.60
C LEU A 318 6.64 -1.12 3.78
N LEU A 319 7.44 -1.16 2.74
CA LEU A 319 8.75 -0.53 2.67
C LEU A 319 8.79 0.59 1.63
N TRP A 320 9.50 1.64 1.97
CA TRP A 320 9.71 2.80 1.11
C TRP A 320 11.12 3.36 1.38
N GLU A 321 11.57 4.34 0.60
CA GLU A 321 12.95 4.85 0.63
C GLU A 321 13.49 5.08 2.04
N LYS A 322 12.72 5.81 2.87
CA LYS A 322 13.19 6.21 4.21
C LYS A 322 12.79 5.24 5.33
N SER A 323 12.09 4.15 5.03
CA SER A 323 11.62 3.21 6.06
C SER A 323 12.76 2.51 6.79
N SER A 324 13.89 2.27 6.11
CA SER A 324 15.06 1.55 6.60
C SER A 324 16.30 2.43 6.83
N LEU A 325 16.16 3.77 6.80
CA LEU A 325 17.29 4.67 7.01
C LEU A 325 17.59 4.91 8.50
N ASP A 326 18.86 5.00 8.82
CA ASP A 326 19.34 5.45 10.12
C ASP A 326 19.27 6.99 10.28
N PHE A 327 19.77 7.50 11.41
CA PHE A 327 19.78 8.94 11.69
C PHE A 327 20.70 9.74 10.76
N ARG A 328 21.62 9.10 10.05
CA ARG A 328 22.52 9.71 9.06
C ARG A 328 21.94 9.67 7.63
N GLY A 329 20.77 9.06 7.46
CA GLY A 329 20.17 8.87 6.15
C GLY A 329 20.79 7.69 5.38
N ALA A 330 21.55 6.82 6.03
CA ALA A 330 22.14 5.63 5.42
C ALA A 330 21.24 4.40 5.66
N PHE A 331 21.29 3.44 4.72
CA PHE A 331 20.58 2.16 4.87
C PHE A 331 21.03 1.43 6.15
N SER A 332 20.08 0.97 6.94
CA SER A 332 20.28 0.28 8.21
C SER A 332 19.60 -1.09 8.22
N GLY A 333 20.40 -2.15 8.12
CA GLY A 333 19.92 -3.52 8.27
C GLY A 333 19.19 -3.80 9.60
N PRO A 334 19.67 -3.29 10.76
CA PRO A 334 18.93 -3.39 12.02
C PRO A 334 17.55 -2.75 12.01
N ILE A 335 17.40 -1.57 11.42
CA ILE A 335 16.08 -0.94 11.29
C ILE A 335 15.18 -1.77 10.38
N LEU A 336 15.70 -2.25 9.24
CA LEU A 336 14.95 -3.13 8.34
C LEU A 336 14.55 -4.42 9.04
N SER A 337 15.43 -5.03 9.87
CA SER A 337 15.09 -6.22 10.67
C SER A 337 13.91 -5.96 11.60
N CYS A 338 13.94 -4.86 12.35
CA CYS A 338 12.81 -4.48 13.22
C CYS A 338 11.51 -4.24 12.45
N GLN A 339 11.58 -3.66 11.24
CA GLN A 339 10.40 -3.49 10.36
C GLN A 339 9.85 -4.86 9.94
N ILE A 340 10.69 -5.72 9.37
CA ILE A 340 10.29 -7.03 8.84
C ILE A 340 9.72 -7.94 9.93
N HIS A 341 10.30 -7.89 11.12
CA HIS A 341 9.79 -8.65 12.27
C HIS A 341 8.69 -7.91 13.03
N ARG A 342 8.26 -6.72 12.57
CA ARG A 342 7.18 -5.92 13.17
C ARG A 342 7.42 -5.55 14.64
N ALA A 343 8.70 -5.48 15.05
CA ALA A 343 9.07 -5.16 16.43
C ALA A 343 8.60 -3.77 16.88
N PHE A 344 8.35 -2.85 15.94
CA PHE A 344 7.83 -1.51 16.23
C PHE A 344 6.31 -1.46 16.40
N ASP A 345 5.57 -2.48 15.95
CA ASP A 345 4.10 -2.48 15.99
C ASP A 345 3.55 -2.49 17.42
N MET A 346 4.30 -3.01 18.38
CA MET A 346 3.94 -2.94 19.81
C MET A 346 3.79 -1.49 20.33
N PHE A 347 4.46 -0.54 19.67
CA PHE A 347 4.47 0.86 20.08
C PHE A 347 3.56 1.75 19.22
N THR A 348 3.10 1.26 18.06
CA THR A 348 2.34 2.05 17.09
C THR A 348 0.86 1.70 17.02
N GLY A 349 0.42 0.71 17.78
CA GLY A 349 -0.98 0.34 18.04
C GLY A 349 -1.96 0.43 16.87
N CYS A 350 -2.13 -0.63 16.10
CA CYS A 350 -3.13 -0.70 15.02
C CYS A 350 -4.58 -0.93 15.52
N ARG A 351 -4.83 -0.79 16.82
CA ARG A 351 -6.09 -1.21 17.45
C ARG A 351 -7.33 -0.40 17.07
N GLU A 352 -7.15 0.81 16.55
CA GLU A 352 -8.27 1.73 16.31
C GLU A 352 -8.83 1.69 14.87
N HIS A 353 -8.13 1.07 13.92
CA HIS A 353 -8.48 1.15 12.51
C HIS A 353 -9.34 0.00 11.99
N HIS A 354 -9.54 -1.05 12.78
CA HIS A 354 -10.23 -2.29 12.37
C HIS A 354 -11.36 -2.69 13.32
N GLN A 355 -11.74 -1.84 14.28
CA GLN A 355 -12.88 -2.13 15.13
C GLN A 355 -14.19 -1.89 14.38
N ALA A 356 -15.07 -2.86 14.57
CA ALA A 356 -16.45 -2.99 14.11
C ALA A 356 -17.09 -1.70 13.66
N GLY A 357 -17.79 -1.79 12.55
CA GLY A 357 -18.52 -0.71 11.94
C GLY A 357 -19.13 0.24 12.98
N ARG A 358 -18.99 1.53 12.72
CA ARG A 358 -19.84 2.54 13.33
C ARG A 358 -21.29 2.18 13.03
N GLU A 359 -21.87 1.31 13.83
CA GLU A 359 -23.31 1.24 13.97
C GLU A 359 -23.75 2.62 14.44
N GLY A 360 -24.39 3.37 13.57
CA GLY A 360 -25.09 4.59 13.94
C GLY A 360 -24.55 5.91 13.41
N ALA A 361 -24.46 6.06 12.10
CA ALA A 361 -24.37 7.39 11.49
C ALA A 361 -25.09 7.46 10.13
N HIS A 362 -26.24 6.85 9.99
CA HIS A 362 -27.27 7.14 8.99
C HIS A 362 -28.63 6.74 9.57
N ALA A 363 -29.20 7.62 10.39
CA ALA A 363 -30.64 7.76 10.61
C ALA A 363 -31.04 9.15 10.09
#